data_00349467eadd5a622c0243f883cbb3af
#
_entry.id   00349467eadd5a622c0243f883cbb3af
#
_cell.length_a   1.000
_cell.length_b   1.000
_cell.length_c   1.000
_cell.angle_alpha   90.00
_cell.angle_beta   90.00
_cell.angle_gamma   90.00
#
_symmetry.space_group_name_H-M   'P 1'
#
loop_
_entity.id
_entity.type
_entity.pdbx_description
1 polymer ?
#
loop_
_entity_poly.entity_id
_entity_poly.type
_entity_poly.pdbx_seq_one_letter_code
_entity_poly.pdbx_strand_id
1 'polypeptide(L)'
;MLSSNQIKRLNSLHIKKYRQKENEILLEGHRLIYQALMAKAQIERVWATENYVKSKLGKVLSQLLNKKNIIMEIGSEKSIQRICDSKNSQGIIAVLKPPKYRPLKKIPNRSLYLDDITDPGNMGTILRTTAWFGID
;
A
#
# COMPACT_ATOMS: atom_id res chain seq x y z
N MET A 1 6.41 3.52 -19.10
CA MET A 1 6.29 2.04 -19.13
C MET A 1 7.29 1.45 -18.15
N LEU A 2 6.89 0.47 -17.32
CA LEU A 2 7.78 -0.17 -16.32
C LEU A 2 8.94 -0.91 -17.01
N SER A 3 10.16 -0.55 -16.66
CA SER A 3 11.37 -1.24 -17.15
C SER A 3 11.57 -2.56 -16.40
N SER A 4 12.36 -3.47 -16.98
CA SER A 4 12.70 -4.76 -16.34
C SER A 4 13.36 -4.58 -14.97
N ASN A 5 14.18 -3.53 -14.80
CA ASN A 5 14.83 -3.22 -13.52
C ASN A 5 13.82 -2.71 -12.49
N GLN A 6 12.85 -1.88 -12.90
CA GLN A 6 11.76 -1.44 -12.02
C GLN A 6 10.89 -2.61 -11.57
N ILE A 7 10.55 -3.53 -12.47
CA ILE A 7 9.78 -4.73 -12.12
C ILE A 7 10.52 -5.58 -11.09
N LYS A 8 11.83 -5.83 -11.29
CA LYS A 8 12.66 -6.58 -10.33
C LYS A 8 12.70 -5.88 -8.97
N ARG A 9 12.89 -4.55 -8.96
CA ARG A 9 12.92 -3.75 -7.73
C ARG A 9 11.58 -3.82 -6.99
N LEU A 10 10.47 -3.59 -7.68
CA LEU A 10 9.13 -3.64 -7.06
C LEU A 10 8.81 -5.02 -6.52
N ASN A 11 9.15 -6.07 -7.25
CA ASN A 11 9.02 -7.45 -6.77
C ASN A 11 9.83 -7.73 -5.51
N SER A 12 11.02 -7.16 -5.39
CA SER A 12 11.83 -7.37 -4.19
C SER A 12 11.19 -6.81 -2.90
N LEU A 13 10.26 -5.86 -3.02
CA LEU A 13 9.54 -5.28 -1.88
C LEU A 13 8.58 -6.27 -1.18
N HIS A 14 8.29 -7.43 -1.76
CA HIS A 14 7.61 -8.52 -1.04
C HIS A 14 8.46 -9.09 0.09
N ILE A 15 9.78 -8.92 0.02
CA ILE A 15 10.73 -9.43 1.00
C ILE A 15 11.07 -8.34 2.03
N LYS A 16 10.92 -8.64 3.34
CA LYS A 16 11.15 -7.69 4.45
C LYS A 16 12.50 -6.97 4.36
N LYS A 17 13.58 -7.70 4.06
CA LYS A 17 14.94 -7.15 3.94
C LYS A 17 15.00 -5.98 2.94
N TYR A 18 14.36 -6.12 1.79
CA TYR A 18 14.38 -5.07 0.76
C TYR A 18 13.45 -3.92 1.11
N ARG A 19 12.28 -4.17 1.72
CA ARG A 19 11.42 -3.09 2.23
C ARG A 19 12.16 -2.19 3.22
N GLN A 20 12.95 -2.80 4.10
CA GLN A 20 13.76 -2.05 5.08
C GLN A 20 14.90 -1.28 4.40
N LYS A 21 15.59 -1.90 3.44
CA LYS A 21 16.71 -1.28 2.70
C LYS A 21 16.24 -0.09 1.87
N GLU A 22 15.18 -0.27 1.11
CA GLU A 22 14.62 0.77 0.23
C GLU A 22 13.77 1.79 0.99
N ASN A 23 13.38 1.47 2.23
CA ASN A 23 12.41 2.23 3.02
C ASN A 23 11.10 2.47 2.26
N GLU A 24 10.61 1.41 1.61
CA GLU A 24 9.41 1.44 0.77
C GLU A 24 8.52 0.23 1.03
N ILE A 25 7.22 0.42 0.84
CA ILE A 25 6.18 -0.62 0.94
C ILE A 25 5.40 -0.65 -0.37
N LEU A 26 5.23 -1.84 -0.93
CA LEU A 26 4.36 -2.06 -2.08
C LEU A 26 2.92 -2.30 -1.61
N LEU A 27 1.99 -1.61 -2.23
CA LEU A 27 0.55 -1.82 -2.07
C LEU A 27 -0.04 -2.38 -3.36
N GLU A 28 -0.92 -3.36 -3.22
CA GLU A 28 -1.66 -3.97 -4.34
C GLU A 28 -3.15 -3.72 -4.20
N GLY A 29 -3.76 -3.30 -5.29
CA GLY A 29 -5.20 -3.15 -5.43
C GLY A 29 -5.77 -1.82 -4.94
N HIS A 30 -6.95 -1.51 -5.49
CA HIS A 30 -7.65 -0.24 -5.30
C HIS A 30 -7.89 0.10 -3.83
N ARG A 31 -8.40 -0.87 -3.06
CA ARG A 31 -8.85 -0.62 -1.69
C ARG A 31 -7.72 -0.16 -0.78
N LEU A 32 -6.56 -0.83 -0.84
CA LEU A 32 -5.41 -0.47 0.01
C LEU A 32 -4.85 0.90 -0.37
N ILE A 33 -4.73 1.18 -1.67
CA ILE A 33 -4.21 2.45 -2.17
C ILE A 33 -5.16 3.59 -1.80
N TYR A 34 -6.47 3.40 -1.96
CA TYR A 34 -7.46 4.38 -1.54
C TYR A 34 -7.40 4.66 -0.03
N GLN A 35 -7.33 3.62 0.80
CA GLN A 35 -7.21 3.77 2.25
C GLN A 35 -5.91 4.49 2.66
N ALA A 36 -4.78 4.13 2.04
CA ALA A 36 -3.51 4.82 2.27
C ALA A 36 -3.59 6.31 1.91
N LEU A 37 -4.26 6.63 0.78
CA LEU A 37 -4.48 8.00 0.34
C LEU A 37 -5.35 8.79 1.32
N MET A 38 -6.41 8.19 1.86
CA MET A 38 -7.28 8.80 2.88
C MET A 38 -6.56 8.98 4.21
N ALA A 39 -5.72 8.03 4.59
CA ALA A 39 -4.86 8.11 5.78
C ALA A 39 -3.68 9.09 5.63
N LYS A 40 -3.59 9.81 4.50
CA LYS A 40 -2.49 10.75 4.19
C LYS A 40 -1.10 10.08 4.21
N ALA A 41 -1.03 8.78 3.90
CA ALA A 41 0.23 8.09 3.76
C ALA A 41 1.08 8.70 2.63
N GLN A 42 2.39 8.65 2.77
CA GLN A 42 3.31 9.21 1.79
C GLN A 42 3.44 8.25 0.59
N ILE A 43 2.48 8.34 -0.34
CA ILE A 43 2.51 7.59 -1.60
C ILE A 43 3.51 8.29 -2.54
N GLU A 44 4.50 7.53 -3.02
CA GLU A 44 5.56 8.04 -3.91
C GLU A 44 5.14 7.95 -5.38
N ARG A 45 4.63 6.78 -5.78
CA ARG A 45 4.21 6.50 -7.17
C ARG A 45 3.09 5.48 -7.22
N VAL A 46 2.31 5.57 -8.28
CA VAL A 46 1.24 4.63 -8.61
C VAL A 46 1.41 4.17 -10.04
N TRP A 47 1.23 2.87 -10.29
CA TRP A 47 1.15 2.31 -11.64
C TRP A 47 -0.18 1.60 -11.80
N ALA A 48 -0.81 1.82 -12.93
CA ALA A 48 -2.10 1.22 -13.25
C ALA A 48 -2.17 0.76 -14.70
N THR A 49 -2.97 -0.27 -14.96
CA THR A 49 -3.29 -0.67 -16.32
C THR A 49 -4.26 0.32 -16.97
N GLU A 50 -4.27 0.37 -18.30
CA GLU A 50 -5.27 1.18 -19.02
C GLU A 50 -6.70 0.79 -18.66
N ASN A 51 -6.98 -0.50 -18.53
CA ASN A 51 -8.31 -1.01 -18.16
C ASN A 51 -8.73 -0.49 -16.79
N TYR A 52 -7.82 -0.51 -15.81
CA TYR A 52 -8.11 0.06 -14.50
C TYR A 52 -8.40 1.56 -14.58
N VAL A 53 -7.58 2.34 -15.27
CA VAL A 53 -7.74 3.79 -15.39
C VAL A 53 -9.06 4.17 -16.05
N LYS A 54 -9.51 3.41 -17.06
CA LYS A 54 -10.80 3.61 -17.74
C LYS A 54 -12.00 3.23 -16.88
N SER A 55 -11.81 2.42 -15.81
CA SER A 55 -12.87 2.00 -14.91
C SER A 55 -13.44 3.15 -14.06
N LYS A 56 -14.65 2.97 -13.53
CA LYS A 56 -15.27 3.95 -12.62
C LYS A 56 -14.38 4.23 -11.39
N LEU A 57 -13.81 3.18 -10.78
CA LEU A 57 -12.93 3.32 -9.62
C LEU A 57 -11.60 4.01 -10.00
N GLY A 58 -11.04 3.67 -11.15
CA GLY A 58 -9.80 4.27 -11.65
C GLY A 58 -9.95 5.78 -11.89
N LYS A 59 -11.07 6.22 -12.49
CA LYS A 59 -11.33 7.64 -12.72
C LYS A 59 -11.39 8.43 -11.41
N VAL A 60 -12.10 7.91 -10.40
CA VAL A 60 -12.21 8.55 -9.08
C VAL A 60 -10.84 8.63 -8.40
N LEU A 61 -10.09 7.52 -8.39
CA LEU A 61 -8.78 7.49 -7.77
C LEU A 61 -7.79 8.41 -8.49
N SER A 62 -7.80 8.45 -9.82
CA SER A 62 -6.95 9.35 -10.60
C SER A 62 -7.17 10.82 -10.24
N GLN A 63 -8.42 11.24 -10.08
CA GLN A 63 -8.75 12.61 -9.66
C GLN A 63 -8.20 12.94 -8.26
N LEU A 64 -8.29 11.97 -7.32
CA LEU A 64 -7.76 12.13 -5.96
C LEU A 64 -6.23 12.21 -5.94
N LEU A 65 -5.56 11.38 -6.74
CA LEU A 65 -4.10 11.38 -6.88
C LEU A 65 -3.62 12.71 -7.48
N ASN A 66 -4.28 13.17 -8.54
CA ASN A 66 -3.95 14.46 -9.18
C ASN A 66 -4.08 15.65 -8.22
N LYS A 67 -5.14 15.68 -7.38
CA LYS A 67 -5.30 16.72 -6.35
C LYS A 67 -4.16 16.74 -5.32
N LYS A 68 -3.44 15.65 -5.18
CA LYS A 68 -2.29 15.51 -4.27
C LYS A 68 -0.94 15.54 -4.98
N ASN A 69 -0.92 15.84 -6.28
CA ASN A 69 0.28 15.82 -7.12
C ASN A 69 1.03 14.47 -7.12
N ILE A 70 0.29 13.37 -6.97
CA ILE A 70 0.86 12.01 -7.01
C ILE A 70 0.80 11.51 -8.45
N ILE A 71 1.97 11.13 -8.96
CA ILE A 71 2.10 10.65 -10.35
C ILE A 71 1.54 9.23 -10.46
N MET A 72 0.63 9.03 -11.42
CA MET A 72 0.17 7.71 -11.84
C MET A 72 0.65 7.42 -13.26
N GLU A 73 1.42 6.36 -13.42
CA GLU A 73 1.97 5.90 -14.69
C GLU A 73 1.18 4.72 -15.25
N ILE A 74 1.09 4.62 -16.57
CA ILE A 74 0.47 3.47 -17.22
C ILE A 74 1.48 2.34 -17.31
N GLY A 75 1.09 1.18 -16.78
CA GLY A 75 1.82 -0.09 -16.90
C GLY A 75 1.06 -1.10 -17.73
N SER A 76 1.77 -2.00 -18.42
CA SER A 76 1.10 -3.12 -19.08
C SER A 76 0.54 -4.10 -18.06
N GLU A 77 -0.57 -4.78 -18.39
CA GLU A 77 -1.16 -5.81 -17.53
C GLU A 77 -0.15 -6.88 -17.13
N LYS A 78 0.64 -7.36 -18.11
CA LYS A 78 1.70 -8.33 -17.87
C LYS A 78 2.74 -7.85 -16.87
N SER A 79 3.12 -6.56 -16.92
CA SER A 79 4.11 -5.99 -16.00
C SER A 79 3.56 -5.87 -14.59
N ILE A 80 2.32 -5.38 -14.43
CA ILE A 80 1.67 -5.23 -13.13
C ILE A 80 1.38 -6.61 -12.53
N GLN A 81 0.86 -7.57 -13.32
CA GLN A 81 0.61 -8.93 -12.84
C GLN A 81 1.90 -9.63 -12.34
N ARG A 82 3.05 -9.38 -12.96
CA ARG A 82 4.34 -9.94 -12.51
C ARG A 82 4.83 -9.36 -11.20
N ILE A 83 4.35 -8.19 -10.80
CA ILE A 83 4.71 -7.54 -9.54
C ILE A 83 3.76 -7.96 -8.41
N CYS A 84 2.51 -8.28 -8.73
CA CYS A 84 1.51 -8.66 -7.75
C CYS A 84 1.69 -10.09 -7.25
N ASP A 85 1.55 -10.29 -5.94
CA ASP A 85 1.44 -11.63 -5.34
C ASP A 85 0.07 -12.25 -5.58
N SER A 86 -0.97 -11.43 -5.72
CA SER A 86 -2.33 -11.91 -5.96
C SER A 86 -2.48 -12.52 -7.36
N LYS A 87 -3.08 -13.70 -7.45
CA LYS A 87 -3.39 -14.38 -8.74
C LYS A 87 -4.27 -13.50 -9.65
N ASN A 88 -5.16 -12.72 -9.06
CA ASN A 88 -6.08 -11.82 -9.77
C ASN A 88 -5.75 -10.36 -9.42
N SER A 89 -4.77 -9.80 -10.10
CA SER A 89 -4.42 -8.39 -9.94
C SER A 89 -5.60 -7.49 -10.33
N GLN A 90 -5.88 -6.47 -9.50
CA GLN A 90 -6.83 -5.41 -9.84
C GLN A 90 -6.27 -4.39 -10.83
N GLY A 91 -5.08 -4.64 -11.38
CA GLY A 91 -4.47 -3.75 -12.37
C GLY A 91 -3.94 -2.43 -11.81
N ILE A 92 -3.70 -2.34 -10.51
CA ILE A 92 -3.11 -1.17 -9.87
C ILE A 92 -2.19 -1.55 -8.72
N ILE A 93 -1.04 -0.89 -8.64
CA ILE A 93 -0.06 -0.99 -7.56
C ILE A 93 0.44 0.41 -7.18
N ALA A 94 0.93 0.55 -5.95
CA ALA A 94 1.56 1.78 -5.50
C ALA A 94 2.75 1.48 -4.59
N VAL A 95 3.67 2.44 -4.50
CA VAL A 95 4.76 2.44 -3.54
C VAL A 95 4.57 3.61 -2.60
N LEU A 96 4.70 3.36 -1.31
CA LEU A 96 4.69 4.37 -0.27
C LEU A 96 5.88 4.24 0.67
N LYS A 97 6.23 5.33 1.33
CA LYS A 97 7.16 5.29 2.46
C LYS A 97 6.45 4.82 3.73
N PRO A 98 7.06 3.90 4.52
CA PRO A 98 6.50 3.51 5.79
C PRO A 98 6.35 4.73 6.71
N PRO A 99 5.32 4.75 7.56
CA PRO A 99 5.16 5.82 8.53
C PRO A 99 6.38 5.86 9.46
N LYS A 100 6.81 7.09 9.79
CA LYS A 100 7.90 7.25 10.75
C LYS A 100 7.44 6.79 12.13
N TYR A 101 8.26 5.96 12.77
CA TYR A 101 8.02 5.59 14.17
C TYR A 101 7.94 6.85 15.05
N ARG A 102 6.90 6.92 15.85
CA ARG A 102 6.73 7.98 16.86
C ARG A 102 6.58 7.28 18.22
N PRO A 103 7.54 7.44 19.14
CA PRO A 103 7.40 6.88 20.47
C PRO A 103 6.18 7.49 21.17
N LEU A 104 5.45 6.70 21.92
CA LEU A 104 4.37 7.16 22.75
C LEU A 104 4.93 8.08 23.84
N LYS A 105 4.39 9.28 23.96
CA LYS A 105 4.75 10.22 25.03
C LYS A 105 4.09 9.88 26.37
N LYS A 106 2.95 9.20 26.34
CA LYS A 106 2.21 8.70 27.49
C LYS A 106 1.58 7.36 27.14
N ILE A 107 1.49 6.49 28.12
CA ILE A 107 0.74 5.23 27.99
C ILE A 107 -0.76 5.62 27.98
N PRO A 108 -1.53 5.23 26.97
CA PRO A 108 -2.97 5.47 26.94
C PRO A 108 -3.69 4.77 28.09
N ASN A 109 -4.85 5.26 28.50
CA ASN A 109 -5.67 4.63 29.53
C ASN A 109 -6.14 3.22 29.14
N ARG A 110 -6.22 2.95 27.83
CA ARG A 110 -6.54 1.64 27.28
C ARG A 110 -5.41 1.26 26.34
N SER A 111 -4.81 0.10 26.58
CA SER A 111 -3.69 -0.39 25.78
C SER A 111 -3.88 -1.88 25.55
N LEU A 112 -3.52 -2.35 24.37
CA LEU A 112 -3.43 -3.75 24.04
C LEU A 112 -1.97 -4.11 23.85
N TYR A 113 -1.49 -5.07 24.63
CA TYR A 113 -0.17 -5.65 24.46
C TYR A 113 -0.29 -6.91 23.61
N LEU A 114 0.48 -6.98 22.54
CA LEU A 114 0.51 -8.11 21.62
C LEU A 114 1.87 -8.79 21.74
N ASP A 115 1.85 -10.09 22.06
CA ASP A 115 3.04 -10.92 22.17
C ASP A 115 3.03 -11.96 21.06
N ASP A 116 4.14 -12.10 20.37
CA ASP A 116 4.42 -13.10 19.33
C ASP A 116 3.34 -13.27 18.25
N ILE A 117 2.72 -12.18 17.81
CA ILE A 117 1.79 -12.21 16.66
C ILE A 117 2.59 -12.27 15.36
N THR A 118 2.78 -13.46 14.83
CA THR A 118 3.59 -13.72 13.64
C THR A 118 2.78 -13.62 12.33
N ASP A 119 1.48 -13.97 12.36
CA ASP A 119 0.62 -13.90 11.19
C ASP A 119 0.13 -12.48 10.91
N PRO A 120 0.45 -11.90 9.73
CA PRO A 120 0.02 -10.55 9.37
C PRO A 120 -1.50 -10.41 9.20
N GLY A 121 -2.22 -11.49 8.89
CA GLY A 121 -3.69 -11.52 8.81
C GLY A 121 -4.32 -11.33 10.18
N ASN A 122 -3.82 -12.04 11.20
CA ASN A 122 -4.24 -11.89 12.59
C ASN A 122 -3.92 -10.49 13.11
N MET A 123 -2.71 -9.99 12.89
CA MET A 123 -2.33 -8.62 13.24
C MET A 123 -3.28 -7.59 12.63
N GLY A 124 -3.56 -7.70 11.34
CA GLY A 124 -4.49 -6.80 10.65
C GLY A 124 -5.92 -6.89 11.19
N THR A 125 -6.38 -8.06 11.60
CA THR A 125 -7.69 -8.25 12.21
C THR A 125 -7.76 -7.58 13.57
N ILE A 126 -6.75 -7.79 14.42
CA ILE A 126 -6.67 -7.16 15.74
C ILE A 126 -6.68 -5.63 15.60
N LEU A 127 -5.82 -5.06 14.73
CA LEU A 127 -5.76 -3.62 14.52
C LEU A 127 -7.09 -3.03 14.02
N ARG A 128 -7.83 -3.72 13.14
CA ARG A 128 -9.14 -3.26 12.69
C ARG A 128 -10.18 -3.35 13.81
N THR A 129 -10.14 -4.38 14.62
CA THR A 129 -11.06 -4.57 15.74
C THR A 129 -10.82 -3.51 16.82
N THR A 130 -9.57 -3.25 17.19
CA THR A 130 -9.24 -2.21 18.17
C THR A 130 -9.68 -0.83 17.71
N ALA A 131 -9.39 -0.47 16.46
CA ALA A 131 -9.86 0.79 15.87
C ALA A 131 -11.40 0.89 15.87
N TRP A 132 -12.12 -0.21 15.60
CA TRP A 132 -13.59 -0.24 15.65
C TRP A 132 -14.13 0.05 17.04
N PHE A 133 -13.48 -0.45 18.08
CA PHE A 133 -13.86 -0.23 19.48
C PHE A 133 -13.22 1.03 20.10
N GLY A 134 -12.59 1.89 19.32
CA GLY A 134 -11.99 3.13 19.80
C GLY A 134 -10.83 2.92 20.77
N ILE A 135 -10.04 1.90 20.54
CA ILE A 135 -8.75 1.68 21.21
C ILE A 135 -7.67 2.20 20.26
N ASP A 136 -7.04 3.31 20.62
CA ASP A 136 -5.99 3.98 19.83
C ASP A 136 -4.58 3.48 20.23
#